data_0ea43ca07586bbced12550daeca4fb4d
#
_entry.id   0ea43ca07586bbced12550daeca4fb4d
#
_cell.length_a   1.000
_cell.length_b   1.000
_cell.length_c   1.000
_cell.angle_alpha   90.00
_cell.angle_beta   90.00
_cell.angle_gamma   90.00
#
_symmetry.space_group_name_H-M   'P 1'
#
loop_
_entity.id
_entity.type
_entity.pdbx_description
1 polymer ?
#
loop_
_entity_poly.entity_id
_entity_poly.type
_entity_poly.pdbx_seq_one_letter_code
_entity_poly.pdbx_strand_id
1 'polypeptide(L)'
;MTITSETSAPGHQRFAATLWGLRLVWHSHRRLVLASAVCALARGATPAGFAVATRGLINSVTNNPGATDTGLQDPMVWLLIAFAITLVDSLSGLASQLFSSYLKGDLSLEVNSMVMQHAATLDMPYLENAANREVLDRVRQEPGEKLHLLFNNCQWALLAAFQVLSLAAILTWLEPTVLLFALFLAAPYLVFQWRLSRRRFTTEVNRTGKKRRANYYLSRLVSATHAGEIKLLGIGKLLTDRYIHQGEEFRDQDQHLQLREFRGGAIFMTVTTVAFYVLFGRVIIRTVEGALTIGDLAIFGGAVVRLRSALENCVGFVARAYEQTLYIADLQKFLQSGPVVQDRGVSAPADVRGNVVVDKVCFTYPGSDEVILRDVSFAISPGERVAIVGENATLVPCPPRRPGRCSRRAPAGRSAPVKRAASGTAG
;
A
#
# COMPACT_ATOMS: atom_id res chain seq x y z
N MET A 1 -11.01 28.85 6.45
CA MET A 1 -9.95 28.26 7.29
C MET A 1 -9.30 27.17 6.46
N THR A 2 -8.19 27.52 5.83
CA THR A 2 -7.44 26.73 4.84
C THR A 2 -6.74 25.60 5.57
N ILE A 3 -7.26 24.39 5.41
CA ILE A 3 -6.58 23.16 5.87
C ILE A 3 -5.43 22.93 4.90
N THR A 4 -4.26 23.41 5.27
CA THR A 4 -3.01 23.02 4.63
C THR A 4 -2.80 21.53 4.85
N SER A 5 -3.01 20.77 3.79
CA SER A 5 -2.73 19.34 3.75
C SER A 5 -1.22 19.09 3.84
N GLU A 6 -0.70 18.95 5.05
CA GLU A 6 0.61 18.35 5.31
C GLU A 6 0.56 16.83 5.07
N THR A 7 0.31 16.40 3.87
CA THR A 7 0.29 14.97 3.51
C THR A 7 1.24 14.62 2.38
N SER A 8 2.38 15.32 2.28
CA SER A 8 3.46 14.85 1.42
C SER A 8 4.72 14.65 2.26
N ALA A 9 4.82 13.48 2.92
CA ALA A 9 6.12 13.05 3.41
C ALA A 9 7.14 13.16 2.25
N PRO A 10 8.30 13.81 2.46
CA PRO A 10 9.31 13.99 1.43
C PRO A 10 9.73 12.62 0.88
N GLY A 11 10.06 12.55 -0.42
CA GLY A 11 10.35 11.28 -1.11
C GLY A 11 11.38 10.39 -0.39
N HIS A 12 12.28 10.99 0.38
CA HIS A 12 13.28 10.29 1.20
C HIS A 12 12.64 9.47 2.35
N GLN A 13 11.59 9.98 3.01
CA GLN A 13 10.90 9.25 4.08
C GLN A 13 10.11 8.05 3.53
N ARG A 14 9.58 8.15 2.32
CA ARG A 14 8.86 7.05 1.67
C ARG A 14 9.82 5.92 1.27
N PHE A 15 10.99 6.26 0.75
CA PHE A 15 12.01 5.27 0.46
C PHE A 15 12.52 4.56 1.72
N ALA A 16 12.69 5.29 2.82
CA ALA A 16 13.02 4.70 4.11
C ALA A 16 11.93 3.74 4.61
N ALA A 17 10.64 4.09 4.44
CA ALA A 17 9.52 3.22 4.81
C ALA A 17 9.46 1.94 3.96
N THR A 18 9.75 2.01 2.64
CA THR A 18 9.84 0.80 1.81
C THR A 18 10.96 -0.12 2.26
N LEU A 19 12.14 0.43 2.53
CA LEU A 19 13.27 -0.35 3.03
C LEU A 19 12.98 -0.97 4.40
N TRP A 20 12.32 -0.24 5.29
CA TRP A 20 11.88 -0.76 6.58
C TRP A 20 10.90 -1.91 6.42
N GLY A 21 9.88 -1.77 5.57
CA GLY A 21 8.91 -2.83 5.28
C GLY A 21 9.56 -4.08 4.68
N LEU A 22 10.45 -3.91 3.69
CA LEU A 22 11.19 -5.03 3.10
C LEU A 22 12.14 -5.70 4.09
N ARG A 23 12.78 -4.93 4.98
CA ARG A 23 13.59 -5.49 6.07
C ARG A 23 12.75 -6.31 7.05
N LEU A 24 11.55 -5.83 7.38
CA LEU A 24 10.63 -6.57 8.25
C LEU A 24 10.31 -7.94 7.64
N VAL A 25 9.87 -7.97 6.38
CA VAL A 25 9.60 -9.22 5.64
C VAL A 25 10.83 -10.14 5.61
N TRP A 26 12.01 -9.58 5.36
CA TRP A 26 13.25 -10.35 5.31
C TRP A 26 13.60 -10.99 6.65
N HIS A 27 13.47 -10.25 7.76
CA HIS A 27 13.83 -10.79 9.09
C HIS A 27 12.86 -11.88 9.53
N SER A 28 11.58 -11.68 9.29
CA SER A 28 10.53 -12.61 9.74
C SER A 28 10.51 -13.91 8.91
N HIS A 29 10.61 -13.81 7.58
CA HIS A 29 10.35 -14.95 6.68
C HIS A 29 11.44 -15.16 5.62
N ARG A 30 12.72 -15.05 5.99
CA ARG A 30 13.83 -15.07 5.02
C ARG A 30 13.88 -16.34 4.15
N ARG A 31 13.41 -17.50 4.64
CA ARG A 31 13.39 -18.76 3.87
C ARG A 31 12.39 -18.67 2.72
N LEU A 32 11.19 -18.17 2.95
CA LEU A 32 10.16 -17.97 1.92
C LEU A 32 10.57 -16.89 0.93
N VAL A 33 11.19 -15.81 1.40
CA VAL A 33 11.73 -14.74 0.55
C VAL A 33 12.83 -15.28 -0.38
N LEU A 34 13.79 -16.07 0.15
CA LEU A 34 14.84 -16.68 -0.67
C LEU A 34 14.26 -17.67 -1.68
N ALA A 35 13.34 -18.55 -1.26
CA ALA A 35 12.71 -19.50 -2.17
C ALA A 35 11.95 -18.78 -3.31
N SER A 36 11.19 -17.72 -2.98
CA SER A 36 10.49 -16.92 -3.99
C SER A 36 11.46 -16.16 -4.92
N ALA A 37 12.60 -15.67 -4.39
CA ALA A 37 13.62 -15.01 -5.18
C ALA A 37 14.31 -15.97 -6.15
N VAL A 38 14.62 -17.19 -5.73
CA VAL A 38 15.18 -18.25 -6.62
C VAL A 38 14.20 -18.57 -7.74
N CYS A 39 12.91 -18.76 -7.43
CA CYS A 39 11.88 -18.96 -8.45
C CYS A 39 11.78 -17.77 -9.42
N ALA A 40 11.88 -16.55 -8.90
CA ALA A 40 11.86 -15.34 -9.74
C ALA A 40 13.07 -15.25 -10.67
N LEU A 41 14.27 -15.59 -10.19
CA LEU A 41 15.48 -15.62 -11.03
C LEU A 41 15.38 -16.69 -12.12
N ALA A 42 14.91 -17.90 -11.78
CA ALA A 42 14.69 -18.95 -12.76
C ALA A 42 13.74 -18.47 -13.87
N ARG A 43 12.59 -17.90 -13.51
CA ARG A 43 11.60 -17.36 -14.45
C ARG A 43 12.09 -16.15 -15.23
N GLY A 44 12.97 -15.34 -14.65
CA GLY A 44 13.56 -14.20 -15.35
C GLY A 44 14.49 -14.60 -16.51
N ALA A 45 15.16 -15.74 -16.39
CA ALA A 45 16.05 -16.28 -17.44
C ALA A 45 15.29 -17.07 -18.53
N THR A 46 14.06 -17.55 -18.26
CA THR A 46 13.33 -18.42 -19.20
C THR A 46 13.06 -17.80 -20.56
N PRO A 47 12.69 -16.49 -20.71
CA PRO A 47 12.45 -15.91 -22.02
C PRO A 47 13.70 -15.92 -22.90
N ALA A 48 14.87 -15.67 -22.31
CA ALA A 48 16.16 -15.72 -23.00
C ALA A 48 16.55 -17.15 -23.39
N GLY A 49 16.44 -18.08 -22.44
CA GLY A 49 16.70 -19.50 -22.68
C GLY A 49 15.79 -20.08 -23.77
N PHE A 50 14.50 -19.75 -23.74
CA PHE A 50 13.54 -20.19 -24.73
C PHE A 50 13.84 -19.61 -26.11
N ALA A 51 14.28 -18.34 -26.20
CA ALA A 51 14.69 -17.74 -27.46
C ALA A 51 15.89 -18.48 -28.07
N VAL A 52 16.92 -18.80 -27.29
CA VAL A 52 18.10 -19.56 -27.74
C VAL A 52 17.71 -20.97 -28.17
N ALA A 53 16.85 -21.66 -27.40
CA ALA A 53 16.37 -23.00 -27.76
C ALA A 53 15.56 -23.01 -29.06
N THR A 54 14.71 -21.99 -29.27
CA THR A 54 13.95 -21.85 -30.53
C THR A 54 14.88 -21.61 -31.72
N ARG A 55 15.91 -20.78 -31.56
CA ARG A 55 16.95 -20.58 -32.59
C ARG A 55 17.65 -21.89 -32.96
N GLY A 56 18.11 -22.62 -31.95
CA GLY A 56 18.79 -23.89 -32.14
C GLY A 56 17.92 -24.90 -32.88
N LEU A 57 16.63 -24.99 -32.47
CA LEU A 57 15.66 -25.88 -33.12
C LEU A 57 15.43 -25.52 -34.59
N ILE A 58 15.20 -24.24 -34.90
CA ILE A 58 14.94 -23.81 -36.28
C ILE A 58 16.16 -24.03 -37.14
N ASN A 59 17.34 -23.64 -36.65
CA ASN A 59 18.59 -23.78 -37.43
C ASN A 59 18.96 -25.24 -37.63
N SER A 60 18.71 -26.13 -36.65
CA SER A 60 18.98 -27.57 -36.82
C SER A 60 18.07 -28.21 -37.88
N VAL A 61 16.81 -27.78 -37.99
CA VAL A 61 15.90 -28.27 -39.04
C VAL A 61 16.22 -27.71 -40.41
N THR A 62 16.66 -26.44 -40.49
CA THR A 62 16.91 -25.77 -41.79
C THR A 62 18.24 -26.13 -42.40
N ASN A 63 19.31 -26.33 -41.58
CA ASN A 63 20.67 -26.54 -42.09
C ASN A 63 20.99 -28.02 -42.37
N ASN A 64 20.28 -28.98 -41.76
CA ASN A 64 20.49 -30.42 -41.93
C ASN A 64 19.16 -31.20 -42.12
N PRO A 65 18.49 -31.07 -43.26
CA PRO A 65 17.32 -31.89 -43.56
C PRO A 65 17.75 -33.34 -43.83
N GLY A 66 17.84 -34.16 -42.79
CA GLY A 66 18.15 -35.61 -42.95
C GLY A 66 19.42 -36.11 -42.27
N ALA A 67 20.16 -35.28 -41.55
CA ALA A 67 21.36 -35.76 -40.82
C ALA A 67 20.93 -36.46 -39.51
N THR A 68 21.38 -37.72 -39.38
CA THR A 68 21.26 -38.52 -38.14
C THR A 68 22.45 -38.31 -37.20
N ASP A 69 23.03 -37.10 -37.18
CA ASP A 69 24.14 -36.79 -36.30
C ASP A 69 23.68 -36.62 -34.86
N THR A 70 24.15 -37.51 -34.01
CA THR A 70 23.95 -37.47 -32.55
C THR A 70 24.80 -36.33 -31.95
N GLY A 71 24.18 -35.20 -31.67
CA GLY A 71 24.86 -34.06 -31.06
C GLY A 71 23.95 -32.83 -30.90
N LEU A 72 24.53 -31.66 -30.60
CA LEU A 72 23.84 -30.38 -30.51
C LEU A 72 23.19 -29.91 -31.84
N GLN A 73 23.36 -30.65 -32.92
CA GLN A 73 22.70 -30.42 -34.21
C GLN A 73 21.38 -31.18 -34.35
N ASP A 74 21.09 -32.11 -33.45
CA ASP A 74 19.83 -32.87 -33.46
C ASP A 74 18.64 -31.97 -33.01
N PRO A 75 17.60 -31.79 -33.84
CA PRO A 75 16.37 -31.07 -33.46
C PRO A 75 15.71 -31.57 -32.16
N MET A 76 15.85 -32.88 -31.88
CA MET A 76 15.28 -33.50 -30.68
C MET A 76 15.94 -32.96 -29.41
N VAL A 77 17.26 -32.68 -29.43
CA VAL A 77 17.96 -32.09 -28.27
C VAL A 77 17.45 -30.70 -27.96
N TRP A 78 17.28 -29.87 -29.00
CA TRP A 78 16.72 -28.52 -28.81
C TRP A 78 15.28 -28.53 -28.35
N LEU A 79 14.49 -29.48 -28.82
CA LEU A 79 13.10 -29.68 -28.33
C LEU A 79 13.07 -30.06 -26.83
N LEU A 80 13.95 -30.97 -26.43
CA LEU A 80 14.07 -31.37 -25.00
C LEU A 80 14.54 -30.19 -24.13
N ILE A 81 15.48 -29.38 -24.61
CA ILE A 81 15.91 -28.15 -23.91
C ILE A 81 14.74 -27.17 -23.78
N ALA A 82 14.00 -26.92 -24.85
CA ALA A 82 12.83 -26.04 -24.81
C ALA A 82 11.75 -26.57 -23.84
N PHE A 83 11.51 -27.88 -23.86
CA PHE A 83 10.60 -28.53 -22.92
C PHE A 83 11.05 -28.37 -21.46
N ALA A 84 12.34 -28.63 -21.17
CA ALA A 84 12.89 -28.48 -19.83
C ALA A 84 12.78 -27.03 -19.31
N ILE A 85 13.11 -26.04 -20.17
CA ILE A 85 12.96 -24.62 -19.81
C ILE A 85 11.50 -24.28 -19.50
N THR A 86 10.57 -24.73 -20.33
CA THR A 86 9.13 -24.48 -20.12
C THR A 86 8.60 -25.17 -18.85
N LEU A 87 9.08 -26.38 -18.57
CA LEU A 87 8.74 -27.11 -17.34
C LEU A 87 9.26 -26.38 -16.09
N VAL A 88 10.52 -25.92 -16.12
CA VAL A 88 11.10 -25.12 -15.03
C VAL A 88 10.35 -23.81 -14.82
N ASP A 89 9.96 -23.12 -15.90
CA ASP A 89 9.14 -21.90 -15.80
C ASP A 89 7.80 -22.16 -15.12
N SER A 90 7.09 -23.19 -15.59
CA SER A 90 5.78 -23.57 -15.07
C SER A 90 5.84 -23.97 -13.60
N LEU A 91 6.78 -24.84 -13.23
CA LEU A 91 6.97 -25.28 -11.84
C LEU A 91 7.41 -24.13 -10.94
N SER A 92 8.33 -23.30 -11.40
CA SER A 92 8.76 -22.09 -10.65
C SER A 92 7.62 -21.10 -10.49
N GLY A 93 6.73 -21.00 -11.48
CA GLY A 93 5.51 -20.19 -11.42
C GLY A 93 4.56 -20.64 -10.32
N LEU A 94 4.24 -21.94 -10.30
CA LEU A 94 3.39 -22.55 -9.28
C LEU A 94 4.01 -22.46 -7.89
N ALA A 95 5.30 -22.73 -7.77
CA ALA A 95 6.03 -22.62 -6.50
C ALA A 95 6.05 -21.17 -5.99
N SER A 96 6.29 -20.19 -6.86
CA SER A 96 6.25 -18.77 -6.50
C SER A 96 4.86 -18.35 -6.00
N GLN A 97 3.80 -18.82 -6.62
CA GLN A 97 2.42 -18.56 -6.18
C GLN A 97 2.14 -19.16 -4.82
N LEU A 98 2.59 -20.40 -4.57
CA LEU A 98 2.46 -21.08 -3.29
C LEU A 98 3.19 -20.32 -2.19
N PHE A 99 4.47 -19.96 -2.40
CA PHE A 99 5.27 -19.22 -1.43
C PHE A 99 4.70 -17.82 -1.14
N SER A 100 4.18 -17.14 -2.17
CA SER A 100 3.49 -15.86 -2.02
C SER A 100 2.24 -15.99 -1.17
N SER A 101 1.47 -17.07 -1.34
CA SER A 101 0.26 -17.34 -0.54
C SER A 101 0.59 -17.60 0.93
N TYR A 102 1.62 -18.41 1.22
CA TYR A 102 2.08 -18.64 2.58
C TYR A 102 2.59 -17.36 3.23
N LEU A 103 3.43 -16.61 2.51
CA LEU A 103 3.95 -15.34 2.98
C LEU A 103 2.83 -14.33 3.29
N LYS A 104 1.78 -14.29 2.47
CA LYS A 104 0.59 -13.44 2.72
C LYS A 104 -0.07 -13.79 4.05
N GLY A 105 -0.30 -15.07 4.31
CA GLY A 105 -0.94 -15.55 5.54
C GLY A 105 -0.10 -15.21 6.78
N ASP A 106 1.18 -15.54 6.74
CA ASP A 106 2.10 -15.33 7.85
C ASP A 106 2.30 -13.84 8.16
N LEU A 107 2.52 -13.00 7.14
CA LEU A 107 2.65 -11.56 7.30
C LEU A 107 1.37 -10.90 7.82
N SER A 108 0.21 -11.37 7.36
CA SER A 108 -1.07 -10.85 7.85
C SER A 108 -1.22 -11.10 9.34
N LEU A 109 -0.91 -12.31 9.80
CA LEU A 109 -0.99 -12.66 11.21
C LEU A 109 0.02 -11.86 12.05
N GLU A 110 1.28 -11.81 11.62
CA GLU A 110 2.36 -11.15 12.33
C GLU A 110 2.13 -9.63 12.46
N VAL A 111 1.86 -8.96 11.33
CA VAL A 111 1.66 -7.50 11.33
C VAL A 111 0.39 -7.09 12.07
N ASN A 112 -0.71 -7.85 11.92
CA ASN A 112 -1.92 -7.58 12.68
C ASN A 112 -1.69 -7.76 14.19
N SER A 113 -0.94 -8.79 14.59
CA SER A 113 -0.56 -9.00 15.98
C SER A 113 0.32 -7.86 16.52
N MET A 114 1.31 -7.38 15.76
CA MET A 114 2.12 -6.21 16.12
C MET A 114 1.26 -4.95 16.30
N VAL A 115 0.31 -4.71 15.39
CA VAL A 115 -0.61 -3.57 15.47
C VAL A 115 -1.49 -3.66 16.70
N MET A 116 -2.06 -4.83 17.01
CA MET A 116 -2.90 -5.03 18.19
C MET A 116 -2.11 -4.85 19.48
N GLN A 117 -0.92 -5.45 19.58
CA GLN A 117 -0.06 -5.32 20.76
C GLN A 117 0.35 -3.86 20.98
N HIS A 118 0.74 -3.17 19.91
CA HIS A 118 1.10 -1.76 20.01
C HIS A 118 -0.09 -0.88 20.39
N ALA A 119 -1.27 -1.10 19.78
CA ALA A 119 -2.49 -0.37 20.13
C ALA A 119 -2.86 -0.53 21.62
N ALA A 120 -2.61 -1.70 22.21
CA ALA A 120 -2.86 -1.96 23.63
C ALA A 120 -1.93 -1.19 24.57
N THR A 121 -0.77 -0.71 24.09
CA THR A 121 0.17 0.11 24.86
C THR A 121 -0.09 1.61 24.78
N LEU A 122 -0.98 2.04 23.87
CA LEU A 122 -1.31 3.44 23.66
C LEU A 122 -2.36 3.92 24.65
N ASP A 123 -2.23 5.16 25.06
CA ASP A 123 -3.15 5.82 26.01
C ASP A 123 -4.35 6.47 25.29
N MET A 124 -5.41 6.78 26.07
CA MET A 124 -6.62 7.41 25.56
C MET A 124 -6.37 8.76 24.86
N PRO A 125 -5.52 9.67 25.35
CA PRO A 125 -5.20 10.92 24.65
C PRO A 125 -4.65 10.73 23.25
N TYR A 126 -3.88 9.66 23.01
CA TYR A 126 -3.41 9.33 21.66
C TYR A 126 -4.57 8.91 20.76
N LEU A 127 -5.47 8.06 21.26
CA LEU A 127 -6.62 7.52 20.51
C LEU A 127 -7.70 8.57 20.24
N GLU A 128 -7.86 9.57 21.12
CA GLU A 128 -8.84 10.65 20.97
C GLU A 128 -8.41 11.74 20.00
N ASN A 129 -7.10 11.88 19.73
CA ASN A 129 -6.59 12.87 18.79
C ASN A 129 -7.05 12.57 17.35
N ALA A 130 -7.70 13.55 16.70
CA ALA A 130 -8.28 13.39 15.37
C ALA A 130 -7.25 13.00 14.30
N ALA A 131 -6.02 13.53 14.37
CA ALA A 131 -4.95 13.21 13.45
C ALA A 131 -4.46 11.76 13.60
N ASN A 132 -4.33 11.28 14.84
CA ASN A 132 -3.91 9.91 15.12
C ASN A 132 -5.02 8.90 14.77
N ARG A 133 -6.28 9.28 14.98
CA ARG A 133 -7.44 8.47 14.57
C ARG A 133 -7.46 8.21 13.08
N GLU A 134 -7.09 9.18 12.26
CA GLU A 134 -6.98 8.99 10.80
C GLU A 134 -5.88 7.99 10.42
N VAL A 135 -4.72 8.04 11.08
CA VAL A 135 -3.64 7.07 10.88
C VAL A 135 -4.10 5.68 11.32
N LEU A 136 -4.75 5.57 12.49
CA LEU A 136 -5.26 4.31 13.02
C LEU A 136 -6.30 3.69 12.08
N ASP A 137 -7.23 4.47 11.55
CA ASP A 137 -8.24 3.99 10.59
C ASP A 137 -7.61 3.45 9.30
N ARG A 138 -6.51 4.04 8.82
CA ARG A 138 -5.75 3.50 7.67
C ARG A 138 -4.98 2.24 8.02
N VAL A 139 -4.35 2.21 9.19
CA VAL A 139 -3.58 1.04 9.67
C VAL A 139 -4.49 -0.16 9.96
N ARG A 140 -5.74 0.06 10.37
CA ARG A 140 -6.72 -1.04 10.59
C ARG A 140 -7.15 -1.76 9.31
N GLN A 141 -6.92 -1.18 8.13
CA GLN A 141 -7.30 -1.76 6.85
C GLN A 141 -6.23 -2.76 6.34
N GLU A 142 -6.17 -3.92 6.96
CA GLU A 142 -5.34 -5.07 6.55
C GLU A 142 -3.86 -4.73 6.30
N PRO A 143 -3.13 -4.24 7.32
CA PRO A 143 -1.76 -3.77 7.15
C PRO A 143 -0.80 -4.87 6.68
N GLY A 144 -1.02 -6.11 7.07
CA GLY A 144 -0.24 -7.27 6.62
C GLY A 144 -0.42 -7.56 5.14
N GLU A 145 -1.64 -7.42 4.60
CA GLU A 145 -1.88 -7.56 3.17
C GLU A 145 -1.18 -6.45 2.36
N LYS A 146 -1.21 -5.20 2.85
CA LYS A 146 -0.50 -4.09 2.20
C LYS A 146 1.00 -4.30 2.16
N LEU A 147 1.59 -4.84 3.22
CA LEU A 147 3.00 -5.19 3.27
C LEU A 147 3.34 -6.31 2.29
N HIS A 148 2.51 -7.36 2.23
CA HIS A 148 2.66 -8.43 1.24
C HIS A 148 2.56 -7.90 -0.20
N LEU A 149 1.59 -7.02 -0.49
CA LEU A 149 1.44 -6.41 -1.82
C LEU A 149 2.67 -5.56 -2.19
N LEU A 150 3.25 -4.81 -1.25
CA LEU A 150 4.51 -4.10 -1.46
C LEU A 150 5.62 -5.06 -1.87
N PHE A 151 5.86 -6.10 -1.06
CA PHE A 151 6.88 -7.10 -1.33
C PHE A 151 6.69 -7.78 -2.68
N ASN A 152 5.48 -8.25 -2.96
CA ASN A 152 5.12 -8.93 -4.19
C ASN A 152 5.32 -8.03 -5.43
N ASN A 153 4.90 -6.77 -5.37
CA ASN A 153 5.14 -5.82 -6.46
C ASN A 153 6.63 -5.52 -6.66
N CYS A 154 7.43 -5.42 -5.60
CA CYS A 154 8.89 -5.28 -5.70
C CYS A 154 9.54 -6.51 -6.34
N GLN A 155 9.12 -7.72 -5.95
CA GLN A 155 9.60 -8.96 -6.52
C GLN A 155 9.27 -9.09 -8.02
N TRP A 156 8.03 -8.77 -8.42
CA TRP A 156 7.61 -8.76 -9.82
C TRP A 156 8.31 -7.68 -10.64
N ALA A 157 8.60 -6.51 -10.05
CA ALA A 157 9.39 -5.48 -10.69
C ALA A 157 10.83 -5.93 -10.95
N LEU A 158 11.46 -6.61 -9.98
CA LEU A 158 12.79 -7.20 -10.16
C LEU A 158 12.80 -8.29 -11.24
N LEU A 159 11.81 -9.18 -11.24
CA LEU A 159 11.64 -10.18 -12.27
C LEU A 159 11.53 -9.54 -13.67
N ALA A 160 10.66 -8.53 -13.81
CA ALA A 160 10.48 -7.83 -15.08
C ALA A 160 11.76 -7.10 -15.50
N ALA A 161 12.49 -6.47 -14.57
CA ALA A 161 13.77 -5.84 -14.86
C ALA A 161 14.82 -6.86 -15.34
N PHE A 162 14.88 -8.04 -14.71
CA PHE A 162 15.78 -9.11 -15.14
C PHE A 162 15.40 -9.65 -16.53
N GLN A 163 14.10 -9.80 -16.83
CA GLN A 163 13.62 -10.16 -18.16
C GLN A 163 14.01 -9.11 -19.21
N VAL A 164 13.88 -7.81 -18.89
CA VAL A 164 14.32 -6.72 -19.78
C VAL A 164 15.82 -6.83 -20.07
N LEU A 165 16.63 -7.03 -19.03
CA LEU A 165 18.09 -7.16 -19.19
C LEU A 165 18.47 -8.38 -20.03
N SER A 166 17.86 -9.53 -19.77
CA SER A 166 18.15 -10.77 -20.49
C SER A 166 17.75 -10.70 -21.98
N LEU A 167 16.57 -10.13 -22.27
CA LEU A 167 16.11 -9.95 -23.64
C LEU A 167 16.92 -8.86 -24.38
N ALA A 168 17.28 -7.77 -23.67
CA ALA A 168 18.14 -6.73 -24.22
C ALA A 168 19.53 -7.28 -24.59
N ALA A 169 20.11 -8.14 -23.74
CA ALA A 169 21.39 -8.80 -24.05
C ALA A 169 21.33 -9.67 -25.32
N ILE A 170 20.23 -10.41 -25.52
CA ILE A 170 20.04 -11.19 -26.76
C ILE A 170 19.90 -10.29 -27.97
N LEU A 171 19.09 -9.23 -27.87
CA LEU A 171 18.89 -8.29 -28.97
C LEU A 171 20.17 -7.53 -29.34
N THR A 172 21.02 -7.17 -28.37
CA THR A 172 22.33 -6.54 -28.63
C THR A 172 23.27 -7.48 -29.34
N TRP A 173 23.21 -8.77 -29.01
CA TRP A 173 24.04 -9.77 -29.68
C TRP A 173 23.61 -10.02 -31.13
N LEU A 174 22.30 -9.96 -31.45
CA LEU A 174 21.82 -10.08 -32.82
C LEU A 174 22.07 -8.80 -33.64
N GLU A 175 21.61 -7.66 -33.13
CA GLU A 175 21.64 -6.36 -33.78
C GLU A 175 21.57 -5.21 -32.77
N PRO A 176 22.68 -4.51 -32.45
CA PRO A 176 22.67 -3.43 -31.45
C PRO A 176 21.82 -2.24 -31.88
N THR A 177 21.65 -1.99 -33.20
CA THR A 177 20.80 -0.92 -33.72
C THR A 177 19.32 -1.10 -33.36
N VAL A 178 18.87 -2.35 -33.29
CA VAL A 178 17.49 -2.69 -32.93
C VAL A 178 17.21 -2.35 -31.47
N LEU A 179 18.15 -2.62 -30.56
CA LEU A 179 17.99 -2.29 -29.14
C LEU A 179 17.90 -0.78 -28.93
N LEU A 180 18.79 0.00 -29.58
CA LEU A 180 18.75 1.46 -29.47
C LEU A 180 17.41 2.02 -29.94
N PHE A 181 16.88 1.49 -31.03
CA PHE A 181 15.60 1.90 -31.57
C PHE A 181 14.43 1.50 -30.66
N ALA A 182 14.47 0.27 -30.11
CA ALA A 182 13.46 -0.21 -29.17
C ALA A 182 13.46 0.64 -27.87
N LEU A 183 14.62 1.00 -27.33
CA LEU A 183 14.75 1.89 -26.18
C LEU A 183 14.25 3.31 -26.48
N PHE A 184 14.61 3.84 -27.66
CA PHE A 184 14.13 5.16 -28.10
C PHE A 184 12.60 5.21 -28.20
N LEU A 185 11.98 4.14 -28.69
CA LEU A 185 10.51 4.04 -28.75
C LEU A 185 9.87 3.81 -27.38
N ALA A 186 10.52 3.02 -26.52
CA ALA A 186 9.99 2.73 -25.18
C ALA A 186 10.05 3.94 -24.25
N ALA A 187 11.06 4.80 -24.36
CA ALA A 187 11.26 5.91 -23.44
C ALA A 187 10.05 6.86 -23.33
N PRO A 188 9.46 7.39 -24.41
CA PRO A 188 8.29 8.27 -24.31
C PRO A 188 7.06 7.54 -23.73
N TYR A 189 6.90 6.25 -24.03
CA TYR A 189 5.82 5.44 -23.44
C TYR A 189 6.01 5.28 -21.93
N LEU A 190 7.22 4.97 -21.46
CA LEU A 190 7.52 4.85 -20.04
C LEU A 190 7.27 6.17 -19.30
N VAL A 191 7.66 7.31 -19.89
CA VAL A 191 7.39 8.64 -19.33
C VAL A 191 5.88 8.92 -19.27
N PHE A 192 5.14 8.56 -20.33
CA PHE A 192 3.68 8.70 -20.35
C PHE A 192 3.03 7.85 -19.25
N GLN A 193 3.41 6.58 -19.14
CA GLN A 193 2.87 5.65 -18.14
C GLN A 193 3.20 6.09 -16.71
N TRP A 194 4.41 6.58 -16.48
CA TRP A 194 4.80 7.15 -15.20
C TRP A 194 3.97 8.38 -14.82
N ARG A 195 3.76 9.30 -15.77
CA ARG A 195 2.92 10.48 -15.55
C ARG A 195 1.46 10.11 -15.28
N LEU A 196 0.94 9.11 -15.99
CA LEU A 196 -0.41 8.62 -15.79
C LEU A 196 -0.58 7.98 -14.40
N SER A 197 0.35 7.12 -13.99
CA SER A 197 0.36 6.51 -12.66
C SER A 197 0.43 7.56 -11.54
N ARG A 198 1.25 8.58 -11.72
CA ARG A 198 1.30 9.72 -10.78
C ARG A 198 -0.04 10.45 -10.67
N ARG A 199 -0.72 10.67 -11.79
CA ARG A 199 -2.05 11.31 -11.80
C ARG A 199 -3.10 10.44 -11.10
N ARG A 200 -3.11 9.13 -11.37
CA ARG A 200 -3.99 8.17 -10.68
C ARG A 200 -3.79 8.25 -9.16
N PHE A 201 -2.53 8.20 -8.73
CA PHE A 201 -2.19 8.33 -7.32
C PHE A 201 -2.68 9.65 -6.71
N THR A 202 -2.43 10.80 -7.37
CA THR A 202 -2.90 12.10 -6.88
C THR A 202 -4.42 12.17 -6.78
N THR A 203 -5.13 11.62 -7.78
CA THR A 203 -6.60 11.54 -7.77
C THR A 203 -7.10 10.69 -6.61
N GLU A 204 -6.47 9.53 -6.34
CA GLU A 204 -6.87 8.64 -5.25
C GLU A 204 -6.63 9.29 -3.87
N VAL A 205 -5.51 9.97 -3.68
CA VAL A 205 -5.23 10.74 -2.46
C VAL A 205 -6.27 11.83 -2.24
N ASN A 206 -6.60 12.60 -3.28
CA ASN A 206 -7.59 13.68 -3.18
C ASN A 206 -9.01 13.18 -2.88
N ARG A 207 -9.32 11.94 -3.25
CA ARG A 207 -10.61 11.28 -3.00
C ARG A 207 -10.76 10.75 -1.58
N THR A 208 -9.69 10.60 -0.82
CA THR A 208 -9.70 9.91 0.49
C THR A 208 -10.78 10.47 1.42
N GLY A 209 -10.92 11.80 1.51
CA GLY A 209 -11.95 12.44 2.32
C GLY A 209 -13.39 12.16 1.85
N LYS A 210 -13.62 12.18 0.53
CA LYS A 210 -14.93 11.88 -0.07
C LYS A 210 -15.27 10.39 0.06
N LYS A 211 -14.30 9.51 -0.15
CA LYS A 211 -14.43 8.06 0.00
C LYS A 211 -14.82 7.67 1.43
N ARG A 212 -14.23 8.35 2.44
CA ARG A 212 -14.61 8.18 3.84
C ARG A 212 -16.08 8.59 4.09
N ARG A 213 -16.57 9.70 3.50
CA ARG A 213 -17.97 10.09 3.60
C ARG A 213 -18.90 9.06 2.95
N ALA A 214 -18.56 8.56 1.76
CA ALA A 214 -19.34 7.51 1.10
C ALA A 214 -19.40 6.24 1.96
N ASN A 215 -18.26 5.79 2.50
CA ASN A 215 -18.22 4.65 3.40
C ASN A 215 -19.01 4.89 4.70
N TYR A 216 -19.03 6.11 5.22
CA TYR A 216 -19.86 6.48 6.36
C TYR A 216 -21.35 6.29 6.03
N TYR A 217 -21.83 6.77 4.88
CA TYR A 217 -23.24 6.58 4.49
C TYR A 217 -23.58 5.10 4.36
N LEU A 218 -22.73 4.32 3.68
CA LEU A 218 -22.91 2.88 3.54
C LEU A 218 -22.93 2.16 4.90
N SER A 219 -21.95 2.43 5.76
CA SER A 219 -21.83 1.77 7.06
C SER A 219 -23.01 2.07 7.97
N ARG A 220 -23.55 3.31 7.92
CA ARG A 220 -24.72 3.68 8.71
C ARG A 220 -25.99 3.00 8.22
N LEU A 221 -26.20 2.93 6.91
CA LEU A 221 -27.38 2.27 6.32
C LEU A 221 -27.43 0.76 6.59
N VAL A 222 -26.25 0.10 6.58
CA VAL A 222 -26.16 -1.37 6.73
C VAL A 222 -26.02 -1.80 8.21
N SER A 223 -25.72 -0.86 9.12
CA SER A 223 -25.52 -1.17 10.53
C SER A 223 -26.86 -1.37 11.27
N ALA A 224 -27.02 -2.51 11.94
CA ALA A 224 -28.18 -2.77 12.79
C ALA A 224 -28.35 -1.74 13.92
N THR A 225 -27.23 -1.20 14.44
CA THR A 225 -27.22 -0.21 15.53
C THR A 225 -27.95 1.10 15.17
N HIS A 226 -27.86 1.51 13.89
CA HIS A 226 -28.46 2.78 13.43
C HIS A 226 -29.76 2.59 12.64
N ALA A 227 -30.16 1.35 12.36
CA ALA A 227 -31.33 1.04 11.54
C ALA A 227 -32.63 1.62 12.12
N GLY A 228 -32.76 1.63 13.44
CA GLY A 228 -33.92 2.20 14.13
C GLY A 228 -34.06 3.70 13.91
N GLU A 229 -32.98 4.46 14.10
CA GLU A 229 -32.97 5.91 13.90
C GLU A 229 -33.22 6.30 12.44
N ILE A 230 -32.58 5.58 11.51
CA ILE A 230 -32.72 5.84 10.07
C ILE A 230 -34.15 5.61 9.61
N LYS A 231 -34.80 4.54 10.11
CA LYS A 231 -36.20 4.23 9.81
C LYS A 231 -37.15 5.24 10.44
N LEU A 232 -36.91 5.62 11.71
CA LEU A 232 -37.72 6.59 12.45
C LEU A 232 -37.69 7.97 11.78
N LEU A 233 -36.49 8.41 11.35
CA LEU A 233 -36.29 9.71 10.72
C LEU A 233 -36.57 9.69 9.20
N GLY A 234 -36.81 8.54 8.58
CA GLY A 234 -37.09 8.42 7.15
C GLY A 234 -35.93 8.85 6.21
N ILE A 235 -34.70 8.95 6.74
CA ILE A 235 -33.54 9.50 6.01
C ILE A 235 -32.80 8.48 5.14
N GLY A 236 -33.28 7.25 5.02
CA GLY A 236 -32.63 6.19 4.25
C GLY A 236 -32.39 6.59 2.78
N LYS A 237 -33.44 7.15 2.12
CA LYS A 237 -33.33 7.64 0.73
C LYS A 237 -32.30 8.76 0.58
N LEU A 238 -32.28 9.73 1.48
CA LEU A 238 -31.33 10.84 1.48
C LEU A 238 -29.87 10.35 1.54
N LEU A 239 -29.59 9.37 2.42
CA LEU A 239 -28.24 8.81 2.56
C LEU A 239 -27.84 8.00 1.33
N THR A 240 -28.78 7.25 0.75
CA THR A 240 -28.57 6.50 -0.50
C THR A 240 -28.28 7.44 -1.65
N ASP A 241 -29.07 8.50 -1.85
CA ASP A 241 -28.89 9.48 -2.93
C ASP A 241 -27.52 10.19 -2.81
N ARG A 242 -27.11 10.53 -1.59
CA ARG A 242 -25.77 11.12 -1.33
C ARG A 242 -24.63 10.14 -1.64
N TYR A 243 -24.79 8.85 -1.32
CA TYR A 243 -23.83 7.82 -1.65
C TYR A 243 -23.70 7.65 -3.16
N ILE A 244 -24.83 7.54 -3.87
CA ILE A 244 -24.89 7.40 -5.33
C ILE A 244 -24.22 8.60 -6.01
N HIS A 245 -24.55 9.82 -5.60
CA HIS A 245 -23.97 11.04 -6.18
C HIS A 245 -22.43 11.08 -6.04
N GLN A 246 -21.90 10.69 -4.87
CA GLN A 246 -20.44 10.58 -4.71
C GLN A 246 -19.83 9.45 -5.54
N GLY A 247 -20.52 8.32 -5.64
CA GLY A 247 -20.11 7.20 -6.49
C GLY A 247 -20.06 7.56 -7.97
N GLU A 248 -21.03 8.33 -8.45
CA GLU A 248 -21.07 8.85 -9.82
C GLU A 248 -19.89 9.79 -10.10
N GLU A 249 -19.59 10.71 -9.19
CA GLU A 249 -18.42 11.59 -9.32
C GLU A 249 -17.11 10.79 -9.43
N PHE A 250 -16.97 9.72 -8.65
CA PHE A 250 -15.79 8.85 -8.72
C PHE A 250 -15.72 8.09 -10.04
N ARG A 251 -16.85 7.52 -10.46
CA ARG A 251 -16.97 6.81 -11.74
C ARG A 251 -16.59 7.70 -12.93
N ASP A 252 -17.10 8.93 -12.96
CA ASP A 252 -16.83 9.85 -14.05
C ASP A 252 -15.35 10.26 -14.12
N GLN A 253 -14.72 10.50 -12.95
CA GLN A 253 -13.29 10.76 -12.88
C GLN A 253 -12.47 9.56 -13.35
N ASP A 254 -12.89 8.34 -13.00
CA ASP A 254 -12.22 7.11 -13.42
C ASP A 254 -12.36 6.88 -14.92
N GLN A 255 -13.54 7.10 -15.48
CA GLN A 255 -13.78 7.03 -16.92
C GLN A 255 -12.89 8.02 -17.69
N HIS A 256 -12.75 9.26 -17.21
CA HIS A 256 -11.85 10.24 -17.81
C HIS A 256 -10.38 9.82 -17.76
N LEU A 257 -9.93 9.22 -16.66
CA LEU A 257 -8.57 8.70 -16.55
C LEU A 257 -8.36 7.49 -17.47
N GLN A 258 -9.31 6.56 -17.51
CA GLN A 258 -9.28 5.39 -18.39
C GLN A 258 -9.28 5.78 -19.87
N LEU A 259 -10.10 6.78 -20.25
CA LEU A 259 -10.14 7.28 -21.63
C LEU A 259 -8.80 7.92 -22.05
N ARG A 260 -8.16 8.66 -21.15
CA ARG A 260 -6.80 9.20 -21.40
C ARG A 260 -5.77 8.09 -21.55
N GLU A 261 -5.83 7.09 -20.69
CA GLU A 261 -4.97 5.91 -20.79
C GLU A 261 -5.16 5.17 -22.10
N PHE A 262 -6.42 4.92 -22.48
CA PHE A 262 -6.75 4.27 -23.74
C PHE A 262 -6.21 5.06 -24.94
N ARG A 263 -6.49 6.38 -25.00
CA ARG A 263 -6.03 7.22 -26.12
C ARG A 263 -4.50 7.26 -26.20
N GLY A 264 -3.83 7.51 -25.08
CA GLY A 264 -2.36 7.51 -25.04
C GLY A 264 -1.78 6.14 -25.35
N GLY A 265 -2.32 5.09 -24.74
CA GLY A 265 -1.92 3.70 -24.99
C GLY A 265 -2.13 3.30 -26.45
N ALA A 266 -3.27 3.64 -27.06
CA ALA A 266 -3.58 3.35 -28.46
C ALA A 266 -2.58 4.03 -29.42
N ILE A 267 -2.25 5.30 -29.20
CA ILE A 267 -1.26 6.03 -30.00
C ILE A 267 0.10 5.34 -29.89
N PHE A 268 0.58 5.09 -28.68
CA PHE A 268 1.87 4.45 -28.48
C PHE A 268 1.89 3.01 -29.01
N MET A 269 0.80 2.26 -28.85
CA MET A 269 0.68 0.92 -29.39
C MET A 269 0.78 0.92 -30.91
N THR A 270 0.08 1.84 -31.57
CA THR A 270 0.12 1.98 -33.03
C THR A 270 1.54 2.34 -33.50
N VAL A 271 2.16 3.36 -32.91
CA VAL A 271 3.53 3.78 -33.25
C VAL A 271 4.53 2.66 -33.03
N THR A 272 4.44 1.96 -31.90
CA THR A 272 5.33 0.83 -31.58
C THR A 272 5.13 -0.35 -32.52
N THR A 273 3.87 -0.61 -32.93
CA THR A 273 3.54 -1.68 -33.89
C THR A 273 4.11 -1.35 -35.26
N VAL A 274 3.91 -0.14 -35.76
CA VAL A 274 4.50 0.29 -37.05
C VAL A 274 6.01 0.18 -37.03
N ALA A 275 6.65 0.68 -35.98
CA ALA A 275 8.10 0.60 -35.81
C ALA A 275 8.61 -0.84 -35.74
N PHE A 276 7.86 -1.72 -35.03
CA PHE A 276 8.18 -3.15 -35.02
C PHE A 276 8.18 -3.76 -36.41
N TYR A 277 7.15 -3.51 -37.22
CA TYR A 277 7.10 -4.04 -38.59
C TYR A 277 8.16 -3.46 -39.50
N VAL A 278 8.53 -2.18 -39.35
CA VAL A 278 9.65 -1.58 -40.09
C VAL A 278 11.00 -2.27 -39.75
N LEU A 279 11.24 -2.47 -38.46
CA LEU A 279 12.45 -3.19 -38.02
C LEU A 279 12.44 -4.66 -38.44
N PHE A 280 11.29 -5.32 -38.37
CA PHE A 280 11.12 -6.70 -38.78
C PHE A 280 11.37 -6.86 -40.30
N GLY A 281 10.87 -5.92 -41.11
CA GLY A 281 11.17 -5.86 -42.54
C GLY A 281 12.67 -5.72 -42.83
N ARG A 282 13.39 -4.87 -42.08
CA ARG A 282 14.85 -4.76 -42.17
C ARG A 282 15.56 -6.06 -41.83
N VAL A 283 15.12 -6.76 -40.76
CA VAL A 283 15.70 -8.05 -40.37
C VAL A 283 15.45 -9.12 -41.45
N ILE A 284 14.24 -9.12 -42.08
CA ILE A 284 13.91 -10.00 -43.18
C ILE A 284 14.89 -9.75 -44.37
N ILE A 285 15.11 -8.49 -44.76
CA ILE A 285 16.03 -8.15 -45.85
C ILE A 285 17.43 -8.71 -45.55
N ARG A 286 17.96 -8.48 -44.35
CA ARG A 286 19.26 -9.00 -43.95
C ARG A 286 19.34 -10.54 -43.90
N THR A 287 18.21 -11.19 -43.56
CA THR A 287 18.13 -12.65 -43.60
C THR A 287 18.19 -13.16 -45.05
N VAL A 288 17.52 -12.47 -46.01
CA VAL A 288 17.58 -12.78 -47.44
C VAL A 288 19.00 -12.54 -48.04
N GLU A 289 19.70 -11.51 -47.54
CA GLU A 289 21.11 -11.24 -47.90
C GLU A 289 22.11 -12.26 -47.31
N GLY A 290 21.61 -13.20 -46.46
CA GLY A 290 22.47 -14.24 -45.87
C GLY A 290 23.26 -13.78 -44.63
N ALA A 291 23.03 -12.55 -44.13
CA ALA A 291 23.70 -12.02 -42.95
C ALA A 291 23.14 -12.57 -41.63
N LEU A 292 21.88 -13.04 -41.63
CA LEU A 292 21.18 -13.59 -40.48
C LEU A 292 20.56 -14.94 -40.85
N THR A 293 20.36 -15.80 -39.84
CA THR A 293 19.67 -17.09 -40.01
C THR A 293 18.15 -16.95 -39.84
N ILE A 294 17.40 -17.94 -40.35
CA ILE A 294 15.93 -18.01 -40.15
C ILE A 294 15.60 -18.11 -38.63
N GLY A 295 16.46 -18.77 -37.85
CA GLY A 295 16.35 -18.82 -36.40
C GLY A 295 16.51 -17.45 -35.74
N ASP A 296 17.38 -16.58 -36.27
CA ASP A 296 17.54 -15.20 -35.77
C ASP A 296 16.28 -14.35 -36.02
N LEU A 297 15.66 -14.53 -37.19
CA LEU A 297 14.38 -13.88 -37.50
C LEU A 297 13.26 -14.27 -36.52
N ALA A 298 13.18 -15.55 -36.18
CA ALA A 298 12.19 -16.06 -35.24
C ALA A 298 12.42 -15.50 -33.81
N ILE A 299 13.68 -15.46 -33.36
CA ILE A 299 14.04 -14.84 -32.08
C ILE A 299 13.64 -13.37 -32.05
N PHE A 300 14.00 -12.63 -33.09
CA PHE A 300 13.70 -11.20 -33.17
C PHE A 300 12.22 -10.93 -33.01
N GLY A 301 11.35 -11.65 -33.75
CA GLY A 301 9.90 -11.50 -33.66
C GLY A 301 9.36 -11.73 -32.25
N GLY A 302 9.85 -12.80 -31.58
CA GLY A 302 9.43 -13.12 -30.20
C GLY A 302 10.03 -12.21 -29.13
N ALA A 303 11.31 -11.86 -29.25
CA ALA A 303 12.05 -11.10 -28.23
C ALA A 303 11.56 -9.65 -28.10
N VAL A 304 11.29 -8.97 -29.23
CA VAL A 304 10.84 -7.56 -29.20
C VAL A 304 9.47 -7.42 -28.54
N VAL A 305 8.53 -8.32 -28.84
CA VAL A 305 7.19 -8.33 -28.24
C VAL A 305 7.30 -8.58 -26.73
N ARG A 306 8.12 -9.56 -26.33
CA ARG A 306 8.35 -9.88 -24.90
C ARG A 306 9.08 -8.76 -24.17
N LEU A 307 10.08 -8.12 -24.79
CA LEU A 307 10.79 -6.97 -24.22
C LEU A 307 9.84 -5.82 -23.92
N ARG A 308 8.97 -5.51 -24.86
CA ARG A 308 7.94 -4.49 -24.66
C ARG A 308 7.05 -4.82 -23.44
N SER A 309 6.49 -6.04 -23.40
CA SER A 309 5.63 -6.47 -22.28
C SER A 309 6.38 -6.45 -20.94
N ALA A 310 7.66 -6.84 -20.92
CA ALA A 310 8.50 -6.80 -19.73
C ALA A 310 8.74 -5.36 -19.24
N LEU A 311 8.96 -4.40 -20.15
CA LEU A 311 9.08 -2.97 -19.83
C LEU A 311 7.78 -2.41 -19.24
N GLU A 312 6.64 -2.68 -19.88
CA GLU A 312 5.32 -2.27 -19.40
C GLU A 312 5.03 -2.82 -17.99
N ASN A 313 5.31 -4.09 -17.76
CA ASN A 313 5.16 -4.76 -16.49
C ASN A 313 6.08 -4.17 -15.42
N CYS A 314 7.35 -3.91 -15.73
CA CYS A 314 8.30 -3.31 -14.82
C CYS A 314 7.79 -1.96 -14.28
N VAL A 315 7.37 -1.05 -15.16
CA VAL A 315 6.80 0.24 -14.77
C VAL A 315 5.51 0.07 -13.98
N GLY A 316 4.63 -0.84 -14.40
CA GLY A 316 3.38 -1.13 -13.71
C GLY A 316 3.60 -1.64 -12.28
N PHE A 317 4.56 -2.55 -12.07
CA PHE A 317 4.87 -3.07 -10.73
C PHE A 317 5.53 -2.02 -9.84
N VAL A 318 6.47 -1.22 -10.37
CA VAL A 318 7.07 -0.11 -9.63
C VAL A 318 6.02 0.92 -9.21
N ALA A 319 5.08 1.25 -10.10
CA ALA A 319 4.00 2.18 -9.77
C ALA A 319 3.08 1.64 -8.66
N ARG A 320 2.71 0.35 -8.71
CA ARG A 320 1.92 -0.30 -7.65
C ARG A 320 2.69 -0.43 -6.34
N ALA A 321 3.99 -0.74 -6.38
CA ALA A 321 4.84 -0.75 -5.19
C ALA A 321 4.88 0.64 -4.54
N TYR A 322 5.04 1.69 -5.33
CA TYR A 322 5.02 3.07 -4.84
C TYR A 322 3.70 3.44 -4.15
N GLU A 323 2.56 2.98 -4.67
CA GLU A 323 1.26 3.18 -4.04
C GLU A 323 1.18 2.56 -2.64
N GLN A 324 1.70 1.33 -2.48
CA GLN A 324 1.70 0.65 -1.18
C GLN A 324 2.63 1.32 -0.15
N THR A 325 3.64 2.04 -0.59
CA THR A 325 4.61 2.72 0.29
C THR A 325 3.95 3.69 1.27
N LEU A 326 2.86 4.34 0.84
CA LEU A 326 2.13 5.29 1.67
C LEU A 326 1.53 4.61 2.91
N TYR A 327 0.92 3.44 2.72
CA TYR A 327 0.34 2.65 3.81
C TYR A 327 1.41 2.13 4.77
N ILE A 328 2.57 1.74 4.23
CA ILE A 328 3.69 1.27 5.06
C ILE A 328 4.32 2.41 5.85
N ALA A 329 4.37 3.63 5.31
CA ALA A 329 4.83 4.79 6.05
C ALA A 329 3.91 5.14 7.24
N ASP A 330 2.58 5.03 7.04
CA ASP A 330 1.61 5.20 8.12
C ASP A 330 1.74 4.09 9.18
N LEU A 331 1.92 2.83 8.76
CA LEU A 331 2.17 1.71 9.66
C LEU A 331 3.46 1.92 10.48
N GLN A 332 4.56 2.31 9.84
CA GLN A 332 5.82 2.60 10.51
C GLN A 332 5.65 3.74 11.53
N LYS A 333 4.99 4.83 11.14
CA LYS A 333 4.71 5.97 12.03
C LYS A 333 3.87 5.54 13.22
N PHE A 334 2.86 4.69 13.00
CA PHE A 334 2.02 4.14 14.07
C PHE A 334 2.85 3.29 15.05
N LEU A 335 3.63 2.33 14.56
CA LEU A 335 4.45 1.45 15.41
C LEU A 335 5.60 2.18 16.14
N GLN A 336 6.00 3.36 15.68
CA GLN A 336 7.00 4.21 16.33
C GLN A 336 6.37 5.23 17.30
N SER A 337 5.04 5.36 17.31
CA SER A 337 4.37 6.24 18.27
C SER A 337 4.46 5.68 19.68
N GLY A 338 4.51 6.56 20.66
CA GLY A 338 4.50 6.19 22.07
C GLY A 338 3.30 6.79 22.80
N PRO A 339 3.04 6.37 24.04
CA PRO A 339 2.03 6.98 24.87
C PRO A 339 2.33 8.47 25.09
N VAL A 340 1.30 9.29 25.02
CA VAL A 340 1.39 10.75 25.25
C VAL A 340 1.64 11.04 26.74
N VAL A 341 1.02 10.24 27.58
CA VAL A 341 1.20 10.33 29.03
C VAL A 341 2.35 9.42 29.46
N GLN A 342 3.45 10.04 29.86
CA GLN A 342 4.55 9.29 30.46
C GLN A 342 4.22 8.97 31.92
N ASP A 343 4.21 7.70 32.28
CA ASP A 343 4.11 7.30 33.67
C ASP A 343 5.44 7.68 34.39
N ARG A 344 5.35 8.80 35.14
CA ARG A 344 6.44 9.27 35.99
C ARG A 344 6.16 9.00 37.46
N GLY A 345 5.12 8.20 37.73
CA GLY A 345 4.66 7.89 39.07
C GLY A 345 5.61 6.93 39.82
N VAL A 346 5.66 7.10 41.11
CA VAL A 346 6.22 6.09 42.02
C VAL A 346 5.21 4.93 42.07
N SER A 347 5.70 3.69 42.12
CA SER A 347 4.85 2.52 42.28
C SER A 347 3.84 2.71 43.40
N ALA A 348 2.55 2.51 43.11
CA ALA A 348 1.53 2.65 44.12
C ALA A 348 1.81 1.70 45.30
N PRO A 349 1.61 2.18 46.56
CA PRO A 349 1.77 1.30 47.73
C PRO A 349 0.78 0.13 47.63
N ALA A 350 1.20 -1.04 48.10
CA ALA A 350 0.44 -2.28 48.00
C ALA A 350 -0.92 -2.24 48.74
N ASP A 351 -1.11 -1.33 49.68
CA ASP A 351 -2.35 -1.14 50.44
C ASP A 351 -2.77 0.34 50.41
N VAL A 352 -3.64 0.69 49.45
CA VAL A 352 -4.16 2.05 49.27
C VAL A 352 -5.45 2.18 50.09
N ARG A 353 -5.33 2.47 51.39
CA ARG A 353 -6.48 2.79 52.27
C ARG A 353 -6.57 4.28 52.58
N GLY A 354 -6.02 5.12 51.73
CA GLY A 354 -5.92 6.55 51.96
C GLY A 354 -7.11 7.36 51.44
N ASN A 355 -7.17 8.61 51.86
CA ASN A 355 -8.05 9.63 51.30
C ASN A 355 -7.59 9.95 49.87
N VAL A 356 -8.52 10.13 48.95
CA VAL A 356 -8.26 10.70 47.61
C VAL A 356 -8.54 12.20 47.70
N VAL A 357 -7.51 13.02 47.55
CA VAL A 357 -7.63 14.49 47.55
C VAL A 357 -7.37 14.99 46.13
N VAL A 358 -8.37 15.65 45.57
CA VAL A 358 -8.27 16.37 44.30
C VAL A 358 -8.18 17.85 44.65
N ASP A 359 -7.06 18.49 44.29
CA ASP A 359 -6.80 19.89 44.66
C ASP A 359 -6.57 20.72 43.39
N LYS A 360 -7.46 21.65 43.13
CA LYS A 360 -7.39 22.64 42.01
C LYS A 360 -7.03 22.04 40.65
N VAL A 361 -7.64 20.90 40.32
CA VAL A 361 -7.41 20.24 39.05
C VAL A 361 -8.04 21.01 37.91
N CYS A 362 -7.21 21.33 36.91
CA CYS A 362 -7.67 21.90 35.64
C CYS A 362 -7.40 20.88 34.53
N PHE A 363 -8.34 20.70 33.62
CA PHE A 363 -8.23 19.80 32.50
C PHE A 363 -8.76 20.39 31.20
N THR A 364 -8.02 20.21 30.14
CA THR A 364 -8.38 20.57 28.74
C THR A 364 -8.02 19.39 27.85
N TYR A 365 -8.92 18.97 26.96
CA TYR A 365 -8.60 17.92 26.01
C TYR A 365 -7.48 18.35 25.04
N PRO A 366 -6.56 17.46 24.68
CA PRO A 366 -5.53 17.75 23.69
C PRO A 366 -6.16 18.22 22.36
N GLY A 367 -5.75 19.41 21.89
CA GLY A 367 -6.26 20.01 20.65
C GLY A 367 -7.56 20.81 20.79
N SER A 368 -8.06 21.00 22.00
CA SER A 368 -9.16 21.91 22.31
C SER A 368 -8.63 23.12 23.09
N ASP A 369 -9.17 24.30 22.81
CA ASP A 369 -8.93 25.51 23.61
C ASP A 369 -9.95 25.63 24.77
N GLU A 370 -10.91 24.73 24.86
CA GLU A 370 -11.97 24.74 25.86
C GLU A 370 -11.52 24.03 27.14
N VAL A 371 -11.52 24.76 28.26
CA VAL A 371 -11.21 24.22 29.60
C VAL A 371 -12.42 23.51 30.15
N ILE A 372 -12.35 22.17 30.26
CA ILE A 372 -13.44 21.31 30.73
C ILE A 372 -13.51 21.28 32.26
N LEU A 373 -12.38 21.16 32.94
CA LEU A 373 -12.29 21.26 34.39
C LEU A 373 -11.49 22.50 34.78
N ARG A 374 -12.02 23.29 35.74
CA ARG A 374 -11.34 24.48 36.24
C ARG A 374 -11.40 24.48 37.77
N ASP A 375 -10.21 24.47 38.38
CA ASP A 375 -10.02 24.59 39.83
C ASP A 375 -10.90 23.61 40.64
N VAL A 376 -11.06 22.38 40.15
CA VAL A 376 -11.92 21.36 40.82
C VAL A 376 -11.16 20.83 42.04
N SER A 377 -11.78 20.97 43.21
CA SER A 377 -11.23 20.49 44.49
C SER A 377 -12.29 19.72 45.28
N PHE A 378 -11.94 18.50 45.68
CA PHE A 378 -12.75 17.68 46.59
C PHE A 378 -11.89 16.61 47.26
N ALA A 379 -12.39 16.04 48.34
CA ALA A 379 -11.76 14.94 49.01
C ALA A 379 -12.75 13.78 49.16
N ILE A 380 -12.27 12.56 49.03
CA ILE A 380 -13.04 11.32 49.21
C ILE A 380 -12.38 10.56 50.37
N SER A 381 -13.18 10.28 51.42
CA SER A 381 -12.71 9.50 52.58
C SER A 381 -12.74 7.99 52.30
N PRO A 382 -11.95 7.16 53.03
CA PRO A 382 -12.00 5.71 52.87
C PRO A 382 -13.40 5.16 53.03
N GLY A 383 -13.88 4.36 52.07
CA GLY A 383 -15.20 3.76 52.04
C GLY A 383 -16.33 4.71 51.60
N GLU A 384 -16.06 6.00 51.36
CA GLU A 384 -17.04 6.96 50.85
C GLU A 384 -17.33 6.72 49.38
N ARG A 385 -18.60 6.78 48.99
CA ARG A 385 -19.07 6.72 47.61
C ARG A 385 -19.48 8.11 47.13
N VAL A 386 -18.82 8.63 46.14
CA VAL A 386 -19.09 9.94 45.55
C VAL A 386 -19.57 9.79 44.11
N ALA A 387 -20.71 10.40 43.78
CA ALA A 387 -21.21 10.49 42.42
C ALA A 387 -20.87 11.88 41.85
N ILE A 388 -20.24 11.90 40.68
CA ILE A 388 -19.97 13.12 39.92
C ILE A 388 -21.08 13.27 38.89
N VAL A 389 -21.84 14.38 38.96
CA VAL A 389 -22.97 14.67 38.06
C VAL A 389 -22.70 16.00 37.36
N GLY A 390 -22.85 16.04 36.06
CA GLY A 390 -22.68 17.26 35.27
C GLY A 390 -23.32 17.12 33.88
N GLU A 391 -23.56 18.25 33.21
CA GLU A 391 -24.08 18.29 31.86
C GLU A 391 -22.91 17.94 30.86
N ASN A 392 -23.09 16.93 30.00
CA ASN A 392 -22.18 16.56 28.93
C ASN A 392 -20.69 16.54 29.30
N ALA A 393 -20.31 15.90 30.41
CA ALA A 393 -18.96 15.82 30.94
C ALA A 393 -18.31 17.16 31.34
N THR A 394 -19.08 18.25 31.45
CA THR A 394 -18.61 19.51 32.01
C THR A 394 -18.98 19.57 33.48
N LEU A 395 -18.00 19.57 34.38
CA LEU A 395 -18.23 19.68 35.84
C LEU A 395 -18.58 21.10 36.28
N VAL A 396 -18.36 22.11 35.42
CA VAL A 396 -18.68 23.52 35.72
C VAL A 396 -19.07 24.27 34.46
N PRO A 397 -20.22 24.94 34.37
CA PRO A 397 -20.53 25.84 33.27
C PRO A 397 -19.59 27.04 33.32
N CYS A 398 -18.78 27.17 32.28
CA CYS A 398 -17.87 28.31 32.13
C CYS A 398 -18.63 29.51 31.54
N PRO A 399 -18.76 30.67 32.22
CA PRO A 399 -19.23 31.87 31.53
C PRO A 399 -18.25 32.27 30.43
N PRO A 400 -18.70 32.85 29.32
CA PRO A 400 -17.84 33.21 28.19
C PRO A 400 -16.85 34.30 28.62
N ARG A 401 -15.63 33.91 28.91
CA ARG A 401 -14.50 34.85 29.09
C ARG A 401 -13.35 34.45 28.19
N ARG A 402 -12.71 35.47 27.61
CA ARG A 402 -11.59 35.44 26.69
C ARG A 402 -10.52 34.40 27.05
N PRO A 403 -9.84 33.79 26.08
CA PRO A 403 -8.81 32.79 26.31
C PRO A 403 -7.65 33.40 27.11
N GLY A 404 -7.57 33.04 28.38
CA GLY A 404 -6.50 33.41 29.29
C GLY A 404 -5.87 32.14 29.83
N ARG A 405 -4.55 32.05 29.70
CA ARG A 405 -3.73 30.97 30.26
C ARG A 405 -4.20 30.59 31.66
N CYS A 406 -4.33 29.29 31.93
CA CYS A 406 -4.32 28.78 33.30
C CYS A 406 -3.01 29.21 33.98
N SER A 407 -3.00 30.43 34.52
CA SER A 407 -1.87 30.91 35.27
C SER A 407 -2.01 30.39 36.71
N ARG A 408 -0.90 29.99 37.30
CA ARG A 408 -0.80 29.50 38.68
C ARG A 408 -1.22 30.53 39.75
N ARG A 409 -1.91 31.61 39.38
CA ARG A 409 -2.43 32.64 40.28
C ARG A 409 -3.79 33.11 39.82
N ALA A 410 -4.84 32.53 40.39
CA ALA A 410 -6.16 33.11 40.43
C ALA A 410 -6.65 33.25 41.91
N PRO A 411 -7.29 34.37 42.27
CA PRO A 411 -7.70 34.60 43.65
C PRO A 411 -8.80 33.63 44.08
N ALA A 412 -8.76 33.29 45.37
CA ALA A 412 -9.70 32.43 46.04
C ALA A 412 -11.15 32.95 45.85
N GLY A 413 -12.01 32.12 45.27
CA GLY A 413 -13.42 32.48 45.18
C GLY A 413 -14.29 31.43 44.53
N ARG A 414 -14.93 30.64 45.38
CA ARG A 414 -16.11 29.76 45.22
C ARG A 414 -15.86 28.39 44.63
N SER A 415 -15.70 27.43 45.56
CA SER A 415 -15.92 26.00 45.34
C SER A 415 -17.37 25.77 44.90
N ALA A 416 -17.57 25.06 43.77
CA ALA A 416 -18.89 24.58 43.40
C ALA A 416 -19.36 23.51 44.41
N PRO A 417 -20.64 23.49 44.84
CA PRO A 417 -21.12 22.53 45.81
C PRO A 417 -21.15 21.13 45.18
N VAL A 418 -20.27 20.26 45.65
CA VAL A 418 -20.38 18.82 45.44
C VAL A 418 -21.56 18.33 46.26
N LYS A 419 -22.69 17.96 45.64
CA LYS A 419 -23.80 17.34 46.36
C LYS A 419 -23.37 15.96 46.83
N ARG A 420 -23.20 15.80 48.14
CA ARG A 420 -23.05 14.49 48.79
C ARG A 420 -24.37 13.73 48.68
N ALA A 421 -24.38 12.54 48.14
CA ALA A 421 -25.54 11.67 48.25
C ALA A 421 -25.65 11.21 49.70
N ALA A 422 -26.80 11.45 50.32
CA ALA A 422 -27.10 11.00 51.67
C ALA A 422 -27.00 9.47 51.72
N SER A 423 -26.24 8.94 52.68
CA SER A 423 -26.17 7.52 52.95
C SER A 423 -27.51 7.01 53.44
N GLY A 424 -28.32 6.43 52.53
CA GLY A 424 -29.50 5.67 52.92
C GLY A 424 -29.01 4.36 53.57
N THR A 425 -29.11 4.29 54.85
CA THR A 425 -29.08 3.04 55.63
C THR A 425 -30.32 2.25 55.26
N ALA A 426 -30.16 1.19 54.44
CA ALA A 426 -31.17 0.14 54.33
C ALA A 426 -30.78 -0.96 55.30
N GLY A 427 -31.70 -1.28 56.22
CA GLY A 427 -31.62 -2.43 57.09
C GLY A 427 -31.79 -3.76 56.36
#